data_9c8646aae9b398b5ae5ebc11cf196198
#
_entry.id   9c8646aae9b398b5ae5ebc11cf196198
#
_cell.length_a   1.000
_cell.length_b   1.000
_cell.length_c   1.000
_cell.angle_alpha   90.00
_cell.angle_beta   90.00
_cell.angle_gamma   90.00
#
_symmetry.space_group_name_H-M   'P 1'
#
loop_
_entity.id
_entity.type
_entity.pdbx_description
1 polymer ?
#
loop_
_entity_poly.entity_id
_entity_poly.type
_entity_poly.pdbx_seq_one_letter_code
_entity_poly.pdbx_strand_id
1 'polypeptide(L)'
;MGDNGAGKSTLLKVVAGNFQPSSGKMIFENHDQVFDKPIDARNAGIEVVYQDLALCNHLTAASNVFLGREIKKGFGPFKYLDYSAMFEKSAELFNELKSETRPKDLVMQMSGGQRQAVAIARTRLSNPKLVLMDEPTAAISVRQVAEVLDLIKRLKDNNIAVLLISHRMPDIFEVCDKLVVLRRGEKVCDKLIKDSSTEEATGLITGAIDKI
;
A
#
# COMPACT_ATOMS: atom_id res chain seq x y z
N MET A 1 1.44 -7.70 -11.85
CA MET A 1 0.24 -7.59 -12.71
C MET A 1 -0.36 -8.97 -12.99
N GLY A 2 -1.52 -9.05 -13.66
CA GLY A 2 -2.19 -10.30 -14.03
C GLY A 2 -3.70 -10.10 -14.11
N ASP A 3 -4.41 -11.02 -14.75
CA ASP A 3 -5.86 -11.00 -14.88
C ASP A 3 -6.58 -11.32 -13.57
N ASN A 4 -7.90 -11.18 -13.54
CA ASN A 4 -8.71 -11.59 -12.41
C ASN A 4 -8.54 -13.09 -12.14
N GLY A 5 -8.38 -13.46 -10.86
CA GLY A 5 -8.08 -14.83 -10.48
C GLY A 5 -6.63 -15.29 -10.69
N ALA A 6 -5.71 -14.43 -11.17
CA ALA A 6 -4.30 -14.79 -11.36
C ALA A 6 -3.52 -15.02 -10.05
N GLY A 7 -4.11 -14.77 -8.87
CA GLY A 7 -3.46 -14.99 -7.57
C GLY A 7 -2.82 -13.75 -6.95
N LYS A 8 -2.95 -12.56 -7.56
CA LYS A 8 -2.32 -11.30 -7.07
C LYS A 8 -2.67 -10.97 -5.62
N SER A 9 -3.96 -10.84 -5.32
CA SER A 9 -4.41 -10.49 -3.96
C SER A 9 -4.19 -11.64 -2.97
N THR A 10 -4.13 -12.90 -3.44
CA THR A 10 -3.73 -14.04 -2.60
C THR A 10 -2.28 -13.92 -2.18
N LEU A 11 -1.37 -13.66 -3.14
CA LEU A 11 0.04 -13.41 -2.85
C LEU A 11 0.22 -12.24 -1.87
N LEU A 12 -0.48 -11.13 -2.11
CA LEU A 12 -0.45 -9.97 -1.22
C LEU A 12 -0.88 -10.34 0.20
N LYS A 13 -1.96 -11.13 0.35
CA LYS A 13 -2.46 -11.58 1.65
C LYS A 13 -1.49 -12.52 2.37
N VAL A 14 -0.75 -13.36 1.64
CA VAL A 14 0.34 -14.19 2.23
C VAL A 14 1.45 -13.30 2.76
N VAL A 15 1.94 -12.35 1.96
CA VAL A 15 3.00 -11.41 2.38
C VAL A 15 2.54 -10.53 3.55
N ALA A 16 1.25 -10.19 3.60
CA ALA A 16 0.64 -9.41 4.68
C ALA A 16 0.37 -10.21 5.98
N GLY A 17 0.64 -11.53 5.99
CA GLY A 17 0.40 -12.39 7.15
C GLY A 17 -1.07 -12.75 7.40
N ASN A 18 -1.96 -12.62 6.38
CA ASN A 18 -3.35 -13.04 6.50
C ASN A 18 -3.49 -14.56 6.35
N PHE A 19 -2.59 -15.20 5.60
CA PHE A 19 -2.51 -16.65 5.41
C PHE A 19 -1.07 -17.09 5.39
N GLN A 20 -0.81 -18.31 5.87
CA GLN A 20 0.47 -18.97 5.65
C GLN A 20 0.50 -19.60 4.25
N PRO A 21 1.67 -19.60 3.58
CA PRO A 21 1.83 -20.34 2.32
C PRO A 21 1.70 -21.85 2.59
N SER A 22 1.06 -22.58 1.68
CA SER A 22 0.94 -24.05 1.77
C SER A 22 2.29 -24.74 1.61
N SER A 23 3.24 -24.11 0.91
CA SER A 23 4.60 -24.61 0.70
C SER A 23 5.52 -23.45 0.30
N GLY A 24 6.83 -23.71 0.25
CA GLY A 24 7.84 -22.70 -0.03
C GLY A 24 8.20 -21.88 1.21
N LYS A 25 8.92 -20.78 0.99
CA LYS A 25 9.36 -19.90 2.06
C LYS A 25 9.31 -18.45 1.61
N MET A 26 9.14 -17.55 2.57
CA MET A 26 9.22 -16.11 2.37
C MET A 26 10.51 -15.59 2.99
N ILE A 27 11.29 -14.84 2.22
CA ILE A 27 12.51 -14.19 2.70
C ILE A 27 12.27 -12.69 2.68
N PHE A 28 12.44 -12.05 3.82
CA PHE A 28 12.36 -10.60 3.95
C PHE A 28 13.56 -10.11 4.77
N GLU A 29 14.28 -9.09 4.27
CA GLU A 29 15.50 -8.57 4.89
C GLU A 29 16.57 -9.68 5.12
N ASN A 30 16.73 -10.58 4.15
CA ASN A 30 17.64 -11.74 4.20
C ASN A 30 17.35 -12.76 5.31
N HIS A 31 16.16 -12.71 5.92
CA HIS A 31 15.73 -13.67 6.93
C HIS A 31 14.51 -14.43 6.47
N ASP A 32 14.46 -15.74 6.73
CA ASP A 32 13.25 -16.53 6.54
C ASP A 32 12.18 -16.01 7.51
N GLN A 33 11.00 -15.72 6.99
CA GLN A 33 9.86 -15.16 7.74
C GLN A 33 8.67 -16.08 7.67
N VAL A 34 7.99 -16.22 8.80
CA VAL A 34 6.69 -16.87 8.91
C VAL A 34 5.79 -15.91 9.70
N PHE A 35 4.71 -15.45 9.09
CA PHE A 35 3.75 -14.58 9.74
C PHE A 35 2.47 -15.35 10.04
N ASP A 36 2.16 -15.51 11.31
CA ASP A 36 0.92 -16.17 11.75
C ASP A 36 -0.27 -15.20 11.72
N LYS A 37 0.02 -13.92 11.84
CA LYS A 37 -0.99 -12.85 11.89
C LYS A 37 -0.47 -11.59 11.19
N PRO A 38 -1.38 -10.73 10.70
CA PRO A 38 -1.00 -9.45 10.08
C PRO A 38 -0.14 -8.54 10.96
N ILE A 39 -0.27 -8.66 12.29
CA ILE A 39 0.56 -7.88 13.22
C ILE A 39 2.04 -8.29 13.16
N ASP A 40 2.34 -9.55 12.84
CA ASP A 40 3.72 -10.05 12.73
C ASP A 40 4.40 -9.45 11.50
N ALA A 41 3.70 -9.42 10.35
CA ALA A 41 4.16 -8.76 9.13
C ALA A 41 4.40 -7.26 9.37
N ARG A 42 3.48 -6.60 10.09
CA ARG A 42 3.62 -5.20 10.48
C ARG A 42 4.84 -4.96 11.36
N ASN A 43 5.05 -5.78 12.37
CA ASN A 43 6.22 -5.69 13.26
C ASN A 43 7.54 -5.91 12.51
N ALA A 44 7.53 -6.71 11.43
CA ALA A 44 8.66 -6.87 10.55
C ALA A 44 8.91 -5.65 9.63
N GLY A 45 7.95 -4.71 9.55
CA GLY A 45 8.04 -3.52 8.70
C GLY A 45 7.28 -3.62 7.39
N ILE A 46 6.27 -4.50 7.29
CA ILE A 46 5.39 -4.64 6.12
C ILE A 46 4.03 -4.04 6.45
N GLU A 47 3.63 -3.02 5.73
CA GLU A 47 2.32 -2.36 5.85
C GLU A 47 1.48 -2.57 4.59
N VAL A 48 0.16 -2.46 4.73
CA VAL A 48 -0.79 -2.70 3.64
C VAL A 48 -1.73 -1.52 3.45
N VAL A 49 -1.89 -1.10 2.21
CA VAL A 49 -2.97 -0.22 1.75
C VAL A 49 -3.94 -1.09 0.95
N TYR A 50 -5.11 -1.34 1.50
CA TYR A 50 -6.16 -2.13 0.86
C TYR A 50 -6.94 -1.31 -0.16
N GLN A 51 -7.56 -1.96 -1.13
CA GLN A 51 -8.36 -1.35 -2.18
C GLN A 51 -9.53 -0.50 -1.64
N ASP A 52 -10.17 -0.94 -0.55
CA ASP A 52 -11.26 -0.23 0.13
C ASP A 52 -10.77 0.83 1.13
N LEU A 53 -9.43 1.01 1.24
CA LEU A 53 -8.71 1.90 2.15
C LEU A 53 -8.97 1.65 3.65
N ALA A 54 -10.00 0.90 4.01
CA ALA A 54 -10.42 0.62 5.39
C ALA A 54 -10.45 1.89 6.27
N LEU A 55 -11.09 2.95 5.78
CA LEU A 55 -11.23 4.23 6.47
C LEU A 55 -12.62 4.39 7.10
N CYS A 56 -12.65 4.94 8.32
CA CYS A 56 -13.87 5.30 9.01
C CYS A 56 -14.33 6.70 8.56
N ASN A 57 -15.39 6.78 7.76
CA ASN A 57 -15.87 8.01 7.14
C ASN A 57 -16.24 9.13 8.16
N HIS A 58 -16.75 8.76 9.34
CA HIS A 58 -17.18 9.70 10.37
C HIS A 58 -16.06 10.13 11.33
N LEU A 59 -14.85 9.66 11.12
CA LEU A 59 -13.67 10.07 11.88
C LEU A 59 -12.85 11.09 11.08
N THR A 60 -12.04 11.87 11.79
CA THR A 60 -11.08 12.79 11.17
C THR A 60 -9.94 12.02 10.49
N ALA A 61 -9.20 12.72 9.60
CA ALA A 61 -8.00 12.16 8.97
C ALA A 61 -7.01 11.63 10.03
N ALA A 62 -6.69 12.43 11.03
CA ALA A 62 -5.77 12.03 12.09
C ALA A 62 -6.29 10.84 12.90
N SER A 63 -7.58 10.79 13.23
CA SER A 63 -8.16 9.63 13.92
C SER A 63 -8.08 8.36 13.08
N ASN A 64 -8.21 8.48 11.76
CA ASN A 64 -8.01 7.35 10.84
C ASN A 64 -6.54 6.93 10.73
N VAL A 65 -5.61 7.89 10.68
CA VAL A 65 -4.16 7.60 10.68
C VAL A 65 -3.78 6.79 11.93
N PHE A 66 -4.26 7.21 13.09
CA PHE A 66 -3.92 6.59 14.38
C PHE A 66 -4.87 5.47 14.84
N LEU A 67 -5.83 5.05 14.04
CA LEU A 67 -6.81 4.03 14.42
C LEU A 67 -6.12 2.73 14.86
N GLY A 68 -6.34 2.34 16.13
CA GLY A 68 -5.69 1.19 16.76
C GLY A 68 -4.23 1.43 17.19
N ARG A 69 -3.72 2.67 17.05
CA ARG A 69 -2.36 3.10 17.43
C ARG A 69 -2.40 4.49 18.10
N GLU A 70 -3.50 4.79 18.80
CA GLU A 70 -3.76 6.12 19.35
C GLU A 70 -2.68 6.53 20.35
N ILE A 71 -2.22 7.78 20.25
CA ILE A 71 -1.34 8.39 21.23
C ILE A 71 -2.14 8.68 22.49
N LYS A 72 -1.65 8.19 23.61
CA LYS A 72 -2.29 8.37 24.92
C LYS A 72 -1.38 9.16 25.83
N LYS A 73 -1.97 10.07 26.62
CA LYS A 73 -1.31 10.79 27.72
C LYS A 73 -2.03 10.55 29.03
N GLY A 74 -1.34 10.83 30.16
CA GLY A 74 -1.83 10.55 31.50
C GLY A 74 -1.10 9.40 32.18
N PHE A 75 -1.42 9.13 33.41
CA PHE A 75 -0.76 8.14 34.27
C PHE A 75 -1.75 7.11 34.82
N GLY A 76 -1.36 5.83 34.87
CA GLY A 76 -2.14 4.74 35.45
C GLY A 76 -3.51 4.57 34.78
N PRO A 77 -4.62 4.56 35.55
CA PRO A 77 -5.97 4.42 35.02
C PRO A 77 -6.52 5.70 34.35
N PHE A 78 -5.87 6.84 34.51
CA PHE A 78 -6.28 8.14 33.96
C PHE A 78 -5.63 8.44 32.59
N LYS A 79 -5.48 7.43 31.75
CA LYS A 79 -5.00 7.59 30.37
C LYS A 79 -6.13 8.04 29.46
N TYR A 80 -5.88 9.09 28.68
CA TYR A 80 -6.80 9.61 27.67
C TYR A 80 -6.07 9.89 26.33
N LEU A 81 -6.83 10.04 25.25
CA LEU A 81 -6.27 10.26 23.92
C LEU A 81 -5.62 11.64 23.81
N ASP A 82 -4.40 11.69 23.29
CA ASP A 82 -3.72 12.93 22.98
C ASP A 82 -4.01 13.37 21.53
N TYR A 83 -5.17 13.99 21.33
CA TYR A 83 -5.57 14.49 20.01
C TYR A 83 -4.60 15.54 19.46
N SER A 84 -3.99 16.36 20.32
CA SER A 84 -3.04 17.38 19.88
C SER A 84 -1.82 16.75 19.22
N ALA A 85 -1.20 15.78 19.90
CA ALA A 85 -0.05 15.05 19.38
C ALA A 85 -0.40 14.25 18.09
N MET A 86 -1.61 13.66 18.03
CA MET A 86 -2.07 12.95 16.83
C MET A 86 -2.28 13.92 15.67
N PHE A 87 -2.85 15.10 15.88
CA PHE A 87 -3.03 16.11 14.84
C PHE A 87 -1.69 16.63 14.32
N GLU A 88 -0.76 16.96 15.20
CA GLU A 88 0.58 17.44 14.85
C GLU A 88 1.33 16.40 14.03
N LYS A 89 1.39 15.16 14.51
CA LYS A 89 2.07 14.07 13.78
C LYS A 89 1.42 13.75 12.45
N SER A 90 0.08 13.82 12.37
CA SER A 90 -0.62 13.63 11.09
C SER A 90 -0.31 14.76 10.11
N ALA A 91 -0.19 16.01 10.59
CA ALA A 91 0.19 17.15 9.74
C ALA A 91 1.60 16.96 9.17
N GLU A 92 2.57 16.51 9.98
CA GLU A 92 3.92 16.18 9.50
C GLU A 92 3.86 15.13 8.38
N LEU A 93 3.14 14.01 8.59
CA LEU A 93 3.02 12.95 7.60
C LEU A 93 2.37 13.42 6.29
N PHE A 94 1.31 14.25 6.37
CA PHE A 94 0.68 14.81 5.17
C PHE A 94 1.61 15.79 4.44
N ASN A 95 2.41 16.57 5.18
CA ASN A 95 3.42 17.45 4.57
C ASN A 95 4.54 16.65 3.89
N GLU A 96 5.06 15.56 4.50
CA GLU A 96 6.03 14.65 3.86
C GLU A 96 5.48 14.08 2.54
N LEU A 97 4.21 13.71 2.54
CA LEU A 97 3.50 13.22 1.36
C LEU A 97 3.10 14.33 0.39
N LYS A 98 3.35 15.62 0.73
CA LYS A 98 2.89 16.83 0.01
C LYS A 98 1.39 16.77 -0.31
N SER A 99 0.60 16.25 0.60
CA SER A 99 -0.85 16.18 0.50
C SER A 99 -1.49 17.40 1.15
N GLU A 100 -2.50 17.95 0.50
CA GLU A 100 -3.32 19.06 1.04
C GLU A 100 -4.31 18.60 2.13
N THR A 101 -4.25 17.34 2.55
CA THR A 101 -5.11 16.76 3.58
C THR A 101 -4.89 17.43 4.93
N ARG A 102 -5.98 17.88 5.56
CA ARG A 102 -5.92 18.48 6.89
C ARG A 102 -6.25 17.45 7.97
N PRO A 103 -5.48 17.37 9.07
CA PRO A 103 -5.68 16.36 10.12
C PRO A 103 -7.09 16.33 10.74
N LYS A 104 -7.76 17.49 10.80
CA LYS A 104 -9.07 17.67 11.44
C LYS A 104 -10.26 17.44 10.50
N ASP A 105 -10.03 17.35 9.18
CA ASP A 105 -11.12 17.15 8.23
C ASP A 105 -11.70 15.74 8.35
N LEU A 106 -13.01 15.61 8.19
CA LEU A 106 -13.71 14.33 8.19
C LEU A 106 -13.45 13.59 6.88
N VAL A 107 -13.16 12.29 6.96
CA VAL A 107 -12.88 11.46 5.77
C VAL A 107 -14.04 11.45 4.79
N MET A 108 -15.28 11.54 5.24
CA MET A 108 -16.46 11.61 4.36
C MET A 108 -16.48 12.82 3.42
N GLN A 109 -15.76 13.89 3.76
CA GLN A 109 -15.70 15.14 2.97
C GLN A 109 -14.48 15.18 2.02
N MET A 110 -13.64 14.14 2.04
CA MET A 110 -12.38 14.10 1.30
C MET A 110 -12.57 13.59 -0.12
N SER A 111 -11.73 14.09 -1.03
CA SER A 111 -11.53 13.50 -2.36
C SER A 111 -10.92 12.11 -2.28
N GLY A 112 -10.98 11.34 -3.37
CA GLY A 112 -10.33 10.02 -3.45
C GLY A 112 -8.82 10.09 -3.19
N GLY A 113 -8.12 11.09 -3.76
CA GLY A 113 -6.69 11.30 -3.53
C GLY A 113 -6.36 11.61 -2.07
N GLN A 114 -7.15 12.46 -1.40
CA GLN A 114 -6.99 12.74 0.02
C GLN A 114 -7.23 11.51 0.90
N ARG A 115 -8.23 10.68 0.58
CA ARG A 115 -8.46 9.40 1.27
C ARG A 115 -7.27 8.45 1.10
N GLN A 116 -6.69 8.37 -0.10
CA GLN A 116 -5.47 7.60 -0.35
C GLN A 116 -4.29 8.14 0.49
N ALA A 117 -4.12 9.46 0.56
CA ALA A 117 -3.09 10.07 1.39
C ALA A 117 -3.25 9.70 2.88
N VAL A 118 -4.48 9.65 3.41
CA VAL A 118 -4.76 9.18 4.78
C VAL A 118 -4.35 7.72 4.96
N ALA A 119 -4.71 6.84 4.02
CA ALA A 119 -4.35 5.42 4.07
C ALA A 119 -2.83 5.20 3.98
N ILE A 120 -2.13 5.95 3.13
CA ILE A 120 -0.67 5.90 3.01
C ILE A 120 0.00 6.49 4.26
N ALA A 121 -0.48 7.63 4.78
CA ALA A 121 0.03 8.22 6.02
C ALA A 121 -0.07 7.26 7.22
N ARG A 122 -1.15 6.47 7.30
CA ARG A 122 -1.31 5.41 8.31
C ARG A 122 -0.14 4.41 8.26
N THR A 123 0.33 4.04 7.09
CA THR A 123 1.44 3.09 6.96
C THR A 123 2.76 3.69 7.44
N ARG A 124 2.92 5.01 7.34
CA ARG A 124 4.14 5.71 7.76
C ARG A 124 4.36 5.75 9.28
N LEU A 125 3.33 5.49 10.09
CA LEU A 125 3.47 5.46 11.56
C LEU A 125 4.46 4.40 12.05
N SER A 126 4.63 3.30 11.33
CA SER A 126 5.51 2.18 11.70
C SER A 126 6.89 2.24 11.05
N ASN A 127 7.21 3.32 10.29
CA ASN A 127 8.43 3.39 9.48
C ASN A 127 8.63 2.13 8.64
N PRO A 128 7.72 1.80 7.72
CA PRO A 128 7.72 0.54 7.01
C PRO A 128 8.93 0.44 6.08
N LYS A 129 9.40 -0.78 5.87
CA LYS A 129 10.39 -1.13 4.84
C LYS A 129 9.72 -1.51 3.52
N LEU A 130 8.50 -2.04 3.61
CA LEU A 130 7.69 -2.44 2.46
C LEU A 130 6.23 -2.00 2.66
N VAL A 131 5.67 -1.38 1.65
CA VAL A 131 4.23 -1.07 1.57
C VAL A 131 3.61 -1.88 0.44
N LEU A 132 2.61 -2.67 0.77
CA LEU A 132 1.79 -3.43 -0.17
C LEU A 132 0.59 -2.57 -0.55
N MET A 133 0.32 -2.40 -1.85
CA MET A 133 -0.81 -1.63 -2.36
C MET A 133 -1.65 -2.46 -3.33
N ASP A 134 -2.92 -2.64 -3.01
CA ASP A 134 -3.86 -3.37 -3.87
C ASP A 134 -4.78 -2.38 -4.57
N GLU A 135 -4.57 -2.19 -5.89
CA GLU A 135 -5.38 -1.33 -6.78
C GLU A 135 -5.60 0.11 -6.25
N PRO A 136 -4.53 0.85 -5.84
CA PRO A 136 -4.68 2.14 -5.17
C PRO A 136 -5.27 3.24 -6.06
N THR A 137 -5.28 3.05 -7.38
CA THR A 137 -5.80 4.00 -8.37
C THR A 137 -7.16 3.58 -8.94
N ALA A 138 -7.79 2.53 -8.40
CA ALA A 138 -9.09 2.08 -8.85
C ALA A 138 -10.20 3.07 -8.44
N ALA A 139 -11.15 3.28 -9.35
CA ALA A 139 -12.37 4.07 -9.11
C ALA A 139 -12.15 5.53 -8.68
N ILE A 140 -11.02 6.14 -9.04
CA ILE A 140 -10.75 7.56 -8.81
C ILE A 140 -10.53 8.30 -10.13
N SER A 141 -10.65 9.64 -10.12
CA SER A 141 -10.49 10.48 -11.31
C SER A 141 -9.03 10.52 -11.79
N VAL A 142 -8.81 10.88 -13.06
CA VAL A 142 -7.45 10.99 -13.66
C VAL A 142 -6.54 11.92 -12.86
N ARG A 143 -7.06 13.06 -12.38
CA ARG A 143 -6.29 13.97 -11.52
C ARG A 143 -5.86 13.30 -10.22
N GLN A 144 -6.77 12.57 -9.58
CA GLN A 144 -6.48 11.87 -8.33
C GLN A 144 -5.49 10.71 -8.54
N VAL A 145 -5.51 10.06 -9.72
CA VAL A 145 -4.50 9.06 -10.08
C VAL A 145 -3.10 9.66 -10.04
N ALA A 146 -2.89 10.82 -10.68
CA ALA A 146 -1.59 11.49 -10.66
C ALA A 146 -1.13 11.82 -9.23
N GLU A 147 -2.04 12.30 -8.36
CA GLU A 147 -1.76 12.55 -6.94
C GLU A 147 -1.29 11.26 -6.22
N VAL A 148 -1.96 10.12 -6.48
CA VAL A 148 -1.58 8.82 -5.87
C VAL A 148 -0.24 8.31 -6.40
N LEU A 149 0.02 8.43 -7.70
CA LEU A 149 1.31 8.03 -8.27
C LEU A 149 2.46 8.86 -7.70
N ASP A 150 2.25 10.16 -7.47
CA ASP A 150 3.21 11.01 -6.79
C ASP A 150 3.44 10.59 -5.33
N LEU A 151 2.40 10.17 -4.60
CA LEU A 151 2.54 9.61 -3.25
C LEU A 151 3.41 8.33 -3.27
N ILE A 152 3.22 7.46 -4.26
CA ILE A 152 4.03 6.23 -4.43
C ILE A 152 5.49 6.59 -4.70
N LYS A 153 5.76 7.55 -5.60
CA LYS A 153 7.13 8.03 -5.88
C LYS A 153 7.81 8.55 -4.61
N ARG A 154 7.09 9.29 -3.75
CA ARG A 154 7.63 9.79 -2.47
C ARG A 154 7.96 8.68 -1.49
N LEU A 155 7.20 7.61 -1.43
CA LEU A 155 7.57 6.43 -0.62
C LEU A 155 8.91 5.87 -1.09
N LYS A 156 9.11 5.74 -2.40
CA LYS A 156 10.37 5.30 -3.02
C LYS A 156 11.52 6.26 -2.69
N ASP A 157 11.32 7.58 -2.80
CA ASP A 157 12.31 8.60 -2.45
C ASP A 157 12.74 8.53 -0.97
N ASN A 158 11.86 8.03 -0.10
CA ASN A 158 12.13 7.75 1.30
C ASN A 158 12.69 6.33 1.55
N ASN A 159 13.21 5.65 0.52
CA ASN A 159 13.76 4.29 0.58
C ASN A 159 12.78 3.23 1.09
N ILE A 160 11.48 3.40 0.83
CA ILE A 160 10.45 2.43 1.16
C ILE A 160 10.14 1.63 -0.11
N ALA A 161 10.30 0.31 -0.04
CA ALA A 161 9.89 -0.57 -1.13
C ALA A 161 8.36 -0.56 -1.27
N VAL A 162 7.86 -0.59 -2.50
CA VAL A 162 6.43 -0.67 -2.78
C VAL A 162 6.15 -1.88 -3.67
N LEU A 163 5.26 -2.76 -3.24
CA LEU A 163 4.67 -3.80 -4.08
C LEU A 163 3.29 -3.34 -4.50
N LEU A 164 3.19 -2.95 -5.78
CA LEU A 164 1.97 -2.40 -6.35
C LEU A 164 1.22 -3.46 -7.17
N ILE A 165 -0.03 -3.73 -6.82
CA ILE A 165 -0.97 -4.45 -7.68
C ILE A 165 -1.81 -3.40 -8.40
N SER A 166 -1.80 -3.43 -9.72
CA SER A 166 -2.69 -2.63 -10.58
C SER A 166 -2.96 -3.37 -11.88
N HIS A 167 -4.12 -3.11 -12.47
CA HIS A 167 -4.48 -3.51 -13.83
C HIS A 167 -4.26 -2.38 -14.84
N ARG A 168 -3.89 -1.19 -14.39
CA ARG A 168 -3.64 -0.01 -15.23
C ARG A 168 -2.17 0.01 -15.68
N MET A 169 -1.93 -0.34 -16.93
CA MET A 169 -0.57 -0.33 -17.53
C MET A 169 0.15 1.01 -17.36
N PRO A 170 -0.47 2.17 -17.70
CA PRO A 170 0.21 3.46 -17.56
C PRO A 170 0.75 3.71 -16.15
N ASP A 171 -0.02 3.36 -15.11
CA ASP A 171 0.39 3.57 -13.72
C ASP A 171 1.65 2.76 -13.38
N ILE A 172 1.67 1.49 -13.81
CA ILE A 172 2.81 0.58 -13.58
C ILE A 172 4.07 1.09 -14.29
N PHE A 173 3.95 1.46 -15.56
CA PHE A 173 5.09 1.93 -16.35
C PHE A 173 5.60 3.30 -15.88
N GLU A 174 4.77 4.07 -15.17
CA GLU A 174 5.16 5.37 -14.64
C GLU A 174 5.97 5.29 -13.32
N VAL A 175 5.61 4.35 -12.41
CA VAL A 175 6.16 4.37 -11.05
C VAL A 175 6.98 3.16 -10.65
N CYS A 176 6.85 2.02 -11.37
CA CYS A 176 7.54 0.79 -11.01
C CYS A 176 8.91 0.67 -11.69
N ASP A 177 9.84 0.00 -11.03
CA ASP A 177 11.14 -0.37 -11.60
C ASP A 177 11.12 -1.76 -12.19
N LYS A 178 10.24 -2.63 -11.69
CA LYS A 178 10.19 -4.05 -11.99
C LYS A 178 8.75 -4.49 -12.27
N LEU A 179 8.58 -5.32 -13.28
CA LEU A 179 7.32 -5.93 -13.67
C LEU A 179 7.33 -7.41 -13.32
N VAL A 180 6.33 -7.84 -12.54
CA VAL A 180 6.04 -9.25 -12.32
C VAL A 180 4.62 -9.53 -12.84
N VAL A 181 4.48 -10.54 -13.71
CA VAL A 181 3.18 -10.96 -14.22
C VAL A 181 2.82 -12.33 -13.67
N LEU A 182 1.62 -12.40 -13.08
CA LEU A 182 0.98 -13.64 -12.65
C LEU A 182 -0.13 -14.03 -13.62
N ARG A 183 -0.19 -15.31 -13.98
CA ARG A 183 -1.24 -15.91 -14.81
C ARG A 183 -1.62 -17.28 -14.23
N ARG A 184 -2.90 -17.47 -13.85
CA ARG A 184 -3.43 -18.73 -13.30
C ARG A 184 -2.62 -19.27 -12.10
N GLY A 185 -2.15 -18.38 -11.23
CA GLY A 185 -1.36 -18.75 -10.05
C GLY A 185 0.15 -18.92 -10.28
N GLU A 186 0.61 -18.79 -11.52
CA GLU A 186 2.03 -18.91 -11.87
C GLU A 186 2.68 -17.57 -12.19
N LYS A 187 3.96 -17.41 -11.86
CA LYS A 187 4.78 -16.30 -12.32
C LYS A 187 5.24 -16.56 -13.76
N VAL A 188 4.74 -15.76 -14.70
CA VAL A 188 5.08 -15.89 -16.14
C VAL A 188 6.10 -14.87 -16.61
N CYS A 189 6.34 -13.80 -15.83
CA CYS A 189 7.36 -12.79 -16.13
C CYS A 189 7.92 -12.19 -14.86
N ASP A 190 9.21 -11.82 -14.92
CA ASP A 190 9.94 -11.11 -13.87
C ASP A 190 11.05 -10.28 -14.53
N LYS A 191 10.74 -9.03 -14.92
CA LYS A 191 11.63 -8.16 -15.73
C LYS A 191 11.71 -6.74 -15.15
N LEU A 192 12.74 -6.01 -15.51
CA LEU A 192 12.77 -4.57 -15.31
C LEU A 192 11.79 -3.88 -16.27
N ILE A 193 11.14 -2.82 -15.81
CA ILE A 193 10.18 -2.06 -16.64
C ILE A 193 10.84 -1.53 -17.91
N LYS A 194 12.10 -1.05 -17.83
CA LYS A 194 12.83 -0.55 -18.98
C LYS A 194 13.07 -1.58 -20.11
N ASP A 195 12.99 -2.87 -19.76
CA ASP A 195 13.22 -4.00 -20.68
C ASP A 195 11.90 -4.65 -21.13
N SER A 196 10.76 -3.99 -20.87
CA SER A 196 9.41 -4.47 -21.18
C SER A 196 8.59 -3.40 -21.89
N SER A 197 7.51 -3.81 -22.54
CA SER A 197 6.53 -2.90 -23.14
C SER A 197 5.10 -3.20 -22.67
N THR A 198 4.20 -2.26 -22.92
CA THR A 198 2.77 -2.44 -22.60
C THR A 198 2.16 -3.58 -23.42
N GLU A 199 2.59 -3.77 -24.66
CA GLU A 199 2.16 -4.83 -25.58
C GLU A 199 2.63 -6.20 -25.04
N GLU A 200 3.90 -6.32 -24.65
CA GLU A 200 4.46 -7.53 -24.06
C GLU A 200 3.73 -7.88 -22.75
N ALA A 201 3.56 -6.91 -21.85
CA ALA A 201 2.85 -7.12 -20.59
C ALA A 201 1.40 -7.58 -20.82
N THR A 202 0.70 -6.98 -21.79
CA THR A 202 -0.65 -7.39 -22.19
C THR A 202 -0.67 -8.82 -22.74
N GLY A 203 0.27 -9.16 -23.63
CA GLY A 203 0.40 -10.49 -24.19
C GLY A 203 0.65 -11.57 -23.14
N LEU A 204 1.49 -11.28 -22.14
CA LEU A 204 1.76 -12.18 -21.01
C LEU A 204 0.54 -12.38 -20.11
N ILE A 205 -0.24 -11.30 -19.83
CA ILE A 205 -1.45 -11.38 -19.02
C ILE A 205 -2.53 -12.20 -19.71
N THR A 206 -2.76 -11.96 -21.00
CA THR A 206 -3.79 -12.63 -21.78
C THR A 206 -3.41 -14.05 -22.21
N GLY A 207 -2.11 -14.38 -22.21
CA GLY A 207 -1.58 -15.64 -22.69
C GLY A 207 -1.31 -15.69 -24.19
N ALA A 208 -1.32 -14.54 -24.88
CA ALA A 208 -0.86 -14.43 -26.26
C ALA A 208 0.67 -14.61 -26.37
N ILE A 209 1.38 -14.30 -25.29
CA ILE A 209 2.81 -14.59 -25.11
C ILE A 209 2.94 -15.56 -23.92
N ASP A 210 3.74 -16.60 -24.14
CA ASP A 210 4.05 -17.57 -23.09
C ASP A 210 5.04 -17.00 -22.04
N LYS A 211 5.43 -17.85 -21.11
CA LYS A 211 6.35 -17.51 -20.01
C LYS A 211 7.72 -17.07 -20.54
N ILE A 212 8.25 -15.97 -19.98
CA ILE A 212 9.58 -15.40 -20.28
C ILE A 212 10.42 -15.39 -19.01
#